data_ce934ddbb63adac4ab49cc6a3fcdd9b4
#
_entry.id   ce934ddbb63adac4ab49cc6a3fcdd9b4
#
_cell.length_a   1.000
_cell.length_b   1.000
_cell.length_c   1.000
_cell.angle_alpha   90.00
_cell.angle_beta   90.00
_cell.angle_gamma   90.00
#
_symmetry.space_group_name_H-M   'P 1'
#
loop_
_entity.id
_entity.type
_entity.pdbx_description
1 polymer ?
#
loop_
_entity_poly.entity_id
_entity_poly.type
_entity_poly.pdbx_seq_one_letter_code
_entity_poly.pdbx_strand_id
1 'polypeptide(L)'
;MQKKLNIKNKKLKTSILIKKNFISNFVKNIAKKNEKVFCVIDSKIRINLNLTNQKNIIIISFKCGEKIKTFDGYKNLAEKLILKNVNRKSVVIAIGGGTLGDLAGFVASTLLRGLDFFLIPTTLLSQVDSSIGGKNGINTIFGKNLLGTFYQPKEVLIDISVLNSLPKKEIKSGYAEIVKHALIKDYNFFCWLEENSNKLLNLNKSILEQ
;
A
#
# COMPACT_ATOMS: atom_id res chain seq x y z
N MET A 1 13.33 9.77 11.51
CA MET A 1 13.11 8.52 12.28
C MET A 1 13.01 7.33 11.34
N GLN A 2 13.47 6.17 11.72
CA GLN A 2 13.28 4.90 11.01
C GLN A 2 12.83 3.86 12.03
N LYS A 3 11.65 3.26 11.82
CA LYS A 3 11.17 2.11 12.62
C LYS A 3 10.99 0.92 11.69
N LYS A 4 11.38 -0.27 12.15
CA LYS A 4 11.14 -1.53 11.46
C LYS A 4 10.37 -2.46 12.37
N LEU A 5 9.22 -2.91 11.92
CA LEU A 5 8.37 -3.87 12.61
C LEU A 5 8.33 -5.17 11.80
N ASN A 6 8.44 -6.30 12.46
CA ASN A 6 8.31 -7.60 11.82
C ASN A 6 7.05 -8.29 12.36
N ILE A 7 6.08 -8.48 11.50
CA ILE A 7 4.89 -9.25 11.83
C ILE A 7 5.18 -10.71 11.51
N LYS A 8 5.27 -11.54 12.58
CA LYS A 8 5.41 -12.99 12.47
C LYS A 8 4.15 -13.64 13.02
N ASN A 9 3.37 -14.26 12.18
CA ASN A 9 2.37 -15.24 12.58
C ASN A 9 2.82 -16.60 12.03
N LYS A 10 2.36 -17.75 12.61
CA LYS A 10 2.82 -19.12 12.27
C LYS A 10 2.92 -19.44 10.78
N LYS A 11 2.26 -18.66 9.90
CA LYS A 11 2.27 -18.82 8.43
C LYS A 11 2.69 -17.59 7.62
N LEU A 12 2.92 -16.40 8.24
CA LEU A 12 3.02 -15.15 7.52
C LEU A 12 4.18 -14.30 8.04
N LYS A 13 5.06 -13.89 7.13
CA LYS A 13 6.18 -12.99 7.45
C LYS A 13 6.07 -11.75 6.57
N THR A 14 5.72 -10.61 7.16
CA THR A 14 5.76 -9.29 6.51
C THR A 14 6.62 -8.36 7.33
N SER A 15 7.48 -7.62 6.67
CA SER A 15 8.27 -6.55 7.28
C SER A 15 7.56 -5.22 7.01
N ILE A 16 7.41 -4.39 8.03
CA ILE A 16 6.90 -3.02 7.90
C ILE A 16 8.06 -2.08 8.17
N LEU A 17 8.36 -1.22 7.21
CA LEU A 17 9.36 -0.17 7.32
C LEU A 17 8.64 1.19 7.36
N ILE A 18 8.80 1.93 8.46
CA ILE A 18 8.29 3.29 8.59
C ILE A 18 9.45 4.25 8.40
N LYS A 19 9.40 5.07 7.36
CA LYS A 19 10.48 6.02 7.03
C LYS A 19 9.94 7.18 6.20
N LYS A 20 10.53 8.38 6.35
CA LYS A 20 10.15 9.58 5.57
C LYS A 20 10.97 9.72 4.30
N ASN A 21 10.36 10.24 3.24
CA ASN A 21 11.02 10.58 1.96
C ASN A 21 11.87 9.42 1.41
N PHE A 22 11.37 8.18 1.53
CA PHE A 22 12.18 7.01 1.22
C PHE A 22 11.67 6.18 0.03
N ILE A 23 10.54 6.53 -0.56
CA ILE A 23 9.89 5.75 -1.63
C ILE A 23 10.86 5.52 -2.80
N SER A 24 11.50 6.56 -3.32
CA SER A 24 12.43 6.43 -4.44
C SER A 24 13.58 5.46 -4.12
N ASN A 25 14.20 5.63 -2.94
CA ASN A 25 15.28 4.75 -2.50
C ASN A 25 14.82 3.32 -2.27
N PHE A 26 13.60 3.13 -1.74
CA PHE A 26 13.00 1.81 -1.54
C PHE A 26 12.82 1.09 -2.87
N VAL A 27 12.21 1.75 -3.86
CA VAL A 27 12.00 1.19 -5.21
C VAL A 27 13.34 0.84 -5.87
N LYS A 28 14.33 1.74 -5.79
CA LYS A 28 15.68 1.50 -6.32
C LYS A 28 16.37 0.30 -5.66
N ASN A 29 16.22 0.16 -4.34
CA ASN A 29 16.82 -0.97 -3.62
C ASN A 29 16.20 -2.32 -4.01
N ILE A 30 14.89 -2.34 -4.28
CA ILE A 30 14.21 -3.52 -4.81
C ILE A 30 14.69 -3.79 -6.24
N ALA A 31 14.81 -2.76 -7.08
CA ALA A 31 15.24 -2.90 -8.46
C ALA A 31 16.68 -3.44 -8.61
N LYS A 32 17.58 -3.10 -7.69
CA LYS A 32 18.95 -3.65 -7.67
C LYS A 32 19.00 -5.17 -7.47
N LYS A 33 17.97 -5.76 -6.85
CA LYS A 33 17.93 -7.18 -6.47
C LYS A 33 17.05 -8.02 -7.37
N ASN A 34 16.30 -7.38 -8.28
CA ASN A 34 15.30 -8.05 -9.09
C ASN A 34 15.49 -7.73 -10.57
N GLU A 35 15.21 -8.71 -11.41
CA GLU A 35 15.37 -8.63 -12.86
C GLU A 35 14.42 -7.60 -13.48
N LYS A 36 13.18 -7.55 -12.99
CA LYS A 36 12.15 -6.64 -13.48
C LYS A 36 11.21 -6.22 -12.36
N VAL A 37 10.94 -4.91 -12.27
CA VAL A 37 10.10 -4.31 -11.22
C VAL A 37 8.95 -3.56 -11.87
N PHE A 38 7.74 -3.96 -11.53
CA PHE A 38 6.52 -3.28 -11.96
C PHE A 38 5.99 -2.38 -10.86
N CYS A 39 6.11 -1.08 -11.05
CA CYS A 39 5.53 -0.08 -10.14
C CYS A 39 4.13 0.28 -10.63
N VAL A 40 3.11 -0.23 -9.95
CA VAL A 40 1.70 0.11 -10.17
C VAL A 40 1.35 1.31 -9.31
N ILE A 41 1.09 2.45 -9.91
CA ILE A 41 0.99 3.75 -9.21
C ILE A 41 -0.38 4.37 -9.45
N ASP A 42 -1.01 4.89 -8.39
CA ASP A 42 -2.20 5.74 -8.54
C ASP A 42 -1.84 7.02 -9.29
N SER A 43 -2.51 7.26 -10.42
CA SER A 43 -2.28 8.42 -11.28
C SER A 43 -2.48 9.78 -10.60
N LYS A 44 -3.18 9.81 -9.46
CA LYS A 44 -3.38 11.03 -8.67
C LYS A 44 -2.19 11.38 -7.79
N ILE A 45 -1.27 10.44 -7.58
CA ILE A 45 -0.13 10.63 -6.69
C ILE A 45 1.02 11.26 -7.47
N ARG A 46 1.43 12.44 -7.02
CA ARG A 46 2.59 13.15 -7.58
C ARG A 46 3.84 12.77 -6.79
N ILE A 47 4.36 11.57 -7.01
CA ILE A 47 5.65 11.14 -6.44
C ILE A 47 6.69 11.21 -7.54
N ASN A 48 7.72 12.02 -7.31
CA ASN A 48 8.91 11.98 -8.16
C ASN A 48 9.78 10.80 -7.71
N LEU A 49 9.72 9.70 -8.43
CA LEU A 49 10.51 8.51 -8.13
C LEU A 49 11.98 8.66 -8.53
N ASN A 50 12.32 9.70 -9.30
CA ASN A 50 13.69 9.96 -9.78
C ASN A 50 14.41 8.67 -10.20
N LEU A 51 13.82 7.93 -11.14
CA LEU A 51 14.28 6.60 -11.59
C LEU A 51 15.27 6.67 -12.76
N THR A 52 15.99 7.76 -12.92
CA THR A 52 17.04 7.90 -13.93
C THR A 52 18.00 6.71 -13.87
N ASN A 53 18.26 6.10 -15.03
CA ASN A 53 19.14 4.94 -15.21
C ASN A 53 18.64 3.58 -14.68
N GLN A 54 17.35 3.43 -14.35
CA GLN A 54 16.78 2.15 -13.91
C GLN A 54 15.97 1.52 -15.05
N LYS A 55 16.64 0.83 -15.99
CA LYS A 55 16.01 0.19 -17.17
C LYS A 55 15.07 -0.97 -16.85
N ASN A 56 15.21 -1.55 -15.65
CA ASN A 56 14.39 -2.69 -15.20
C ASN A 56 13.14 -2.30 -14.43
N ILE A 57 12.86 -0.98 -14.27
CA ILE A 57 11.63 -0.50 -13.63
C ILE A 57 10.60 -0.09 -14.69
N ILE A 58 9.42 -0.67 -14.60
CA ILE A 58 8.29 -0.39 -15.48
C ILE A 58 7.18 0.27 -14.66
N ILE A 59 6.81 1.49 -15.03
CA ILE A 59 5.73 2.20 -14.37
C ILE A 59 4.41 1.92 -15.09
N ILE A 60 3.40 1.52 -14.32
CA ILE A 60 2.02 1.35 -14.77
C ILE A 60 1.15 2.31 -13.98
N SER A 61 0.70 3.38 -14.61
CA SER A 61 -0.22 4.34 -14.00
C SER A 61 -1.66 3.81 -14.05
N PHE A 62 -2.36 3.93 -12.93
CA PHE A 62 -3.74 3.50 -12.77
C PHE A 62 -4.58 4.61 -12.15
N LYS A 63 -5.72 4.94 -12.77
CA LYS A 63 -6.66 5.90 -12.17
C LYS A 63 -7.46 5.20 -11.08
N CYS A 64 -7.07 5.40 -9.83
CA CYS A 64 -7.61 4.68 -8.69
C CYS A 64 -8.94 5.25 -8.16
N GLY A 65 -9.61 4.44 -7.39
CA GLY A 65 -10.91 4.62 -6.77
C GLY A 65 -11.62 3.27 -6.67
N GLU A 66 -12.69 3.15 -5.91
CA GLU A 66 -13.38 1.88 -5.67
C GLU A 66 -13.80 1.16 -6.98
N LYS A 67 -14.06 1.93 -8.05
CA LYS A 67 -14.46 1.40 -9.37
C LYS A 67 -13.42 0.50 -10.04
N ILE A 68 -12.14 0.53 -9.61
CA ILE A 68 -11.14 -0.37 -10.19
C ILE A 68 -11.13 -1.76 -9.57
N LYS A 69 -11.74 -1.94 -8.38
CA LYS A 69 -11.80 -3.23 -7.70
C LYS A 69 -12.86 -4.15 -8.32
N THR A 70 -12.70 -4.49 -9.58
CA THR A 70 -13.62 -5.32 -10.37
C THR A 70 -12.84 -6.36 -11.18
N PHE A 71 -13.55 -7.29 -11.80
CA PHE A 71 -12.96 -8.22 -12.78
C PHE A 71 -12.27 -7.49 -13.93
N ASP A 72 -12.87 -6.41 -14.44
CA ASP A 72 -12.27 -5.63 -15.53
C ASP A 72 -10.99 -4.92 -15.07
N GLY A 73 -10.99 -4.38 -13.85
CA GLY A 73 -9.77 -3.80 -13.27
C GLY A 73 -8.66 -4.84 -13.08
N TYR A 74 -9.01 -6.01 -12.58
CA TYR A 74 -8.09 -7.16 -12.45
C TYR A 74 -7.53 -7.57 -13.82
N LYS A 75 -8.39 -7.81 -14.81
CA LYS A 75 -8.02 -8.17 -16.17
C LYS A 75 -7.09 -7.12 -16.77
N ASN A 76 -7.47 -5.85 -16.69
CA ASN A 76 -6.69 -4.73 -17.24
C ASN A 76 -5.27 -4.68 -16.64
N LEU A 77 -5.15 -4.81 -15.32
CA LEU A 77 -3.83 -4.79 -14.68
C LEU A 77 -3.01 -6.03 -15.05
N ALA A 78 -3.60 -7.22 -15.02
CA ALA A 78 -2.93 -8.47 -15.38
C ALA A 78 -2.41 -8.43 -16.83
N GLU A 79 -3.25 -8.01 -17.78
CA GLU A 79 -2.87 -7.89 -19.20
C GLU A 79 -1.75 -6.86 -19.42
N LYS A 80 -1.79 -5.71 -18.74
CA LYS A 80 -0.69 -4.73 -18.79
C LYS A 80 0.65 -5.31 -18.32
N LEU A 81 0.64 -6.13 -17.27
CA LEU A 81 1.84 -6.80 -16.80
C LEU A 81 2.35 -7.83 -17.83
N ILE A 82 1.43 -8.63 -18.41
CA ILE A 82 1.75 -9.64 -19.44
C ILE A 82 2.33 -8.97 -20.68
N LEU A 83 1.70 -7.94 -21.20
CA LEU A 83 2.17 -7.17 -22.37
C LEU A 83 3.57 -6.57 -22.16
N LYS A 84 3.95 -6.31 -20.91
CA LYS A 84 5.30 -5.84 -20.55
C LYS A 84 6.26 -6.99 -20.19
N ASN A 85 5.94 -8.22 -20.60
CA ASN A 85 6.75 -9.42 -20.42
C ASN A 85 7.08 -9.68 -18.93
N VAL A 86 6.07 -9.70 -18.08
CA VAL A 86 6.23 -10.17 -16.70
C VAL A 86 6.67 -11.63 -16.68
N ASN A 87 7.58 -11.98 -15.79
CA ASN A 87 8.05 -13.36 -15.59
C ASN A 87 8.07 -13.71 -14.09
N ARG A 88 8.36 -14.96 -13.74
CA ARG A 88 8.35 -15.44 -12.35
C ARG A 88 9.39 -14.80 -11.42
N LYS A 89 10.39 -14.12 -11.99
CA LYS A 89 11.42 -13.35 -11.24
C LYS A 89 11.06 -11.86 -11.15
N SER A 90 9.95 -11.46 -11.75
CA SER A 90 9.45 -10.09 -11.65
C SER A 90 8.83 -9.84 -10.30
N VAL A 91 8.87 -8.59 -9.85
CA VAL A 91 8.20 -8.14 -8.63
C VAL A 91 7.18 -7.04 -8.92
N VAL A 92 6.14 -6.98 -8.12
CA VAL A 92 5.10 -5.94 -8.19
C VAL A 92 5.21 -5.04 -6.97
N ILE A 93 5.26 -3.74 -7.18
CA ILE A 93 5.21 -2.71 -6.13
C ILE A 93 3.93 -1.90 -6.36
N ALA A 94 2.98 -1.95 -5.44
CA ALA A 94 1.81 -1.08 -5.49
C ALA A 94 2.05 0.20 -4.68
N ILE A 95 1.84 1.36 -5.30
CA ILE A 95 2.00 2.68 -4.69
C ILE A 95 0.66 3.41 -4.78
N GLY A 96 -0.13 3.35 -3.70
CA GLY A 96 -1.48 3.90 -3.72
C GLY A 96 -2.26 3.66 -2.43
N GLY A 97 -3.53 4.03 -2.45
CA GLY A 97 -4.47 3.73 -1.38
C GLY A 97 -4.89 2.26 -1.35
N GLY A 98 -5.74 1.89 -0.40
CA GLY A 98 -6.17 0.50 -0.18
C GLY A 98 -6.77 -0.17 -1.41
N THR A 99 -7.56 0.55 -2.21
CA THR A 99 -8.17 -0.01 -3.43
C THR A 99 -7.14 -0.50 -4.46
N LEU A 100 -6.04 0.24 -4.62
CA LEU A 100 -4.94 -0.18 -5.51
C LEU A 100 -4.14 -1.31 -4.88
N GLY A 101 -3.88 -1.23 -3.57
CA GLY A 101 -3.20 -2.29 -2.83
C GLY A 101 -3.91 -3.63 -2.96
N ASP A 102 -5.22 -3.65 -2.71
CA ASP A 102 -6.07 -4.84 -2.81
C ASP A 102 -6.07 -5.43 -4.23
N LEU A 103 -6.26 -4.59 -5.25
CA LEU A 103 -6.27 -5.02 -6.64
C LEU A 103 -4.90 -5.58 -7.07
N ALA A 104 -3.82 -4.84 -6.80
CA ALA A 104 -2.47 -5.22 -7.19
C ALA A 104 -1.99 -6.47 -6.43
N GLY A 105 -2.34 -6.58 -5.15
CA GLY A 105 -2.04 -7.77 -4.35
C GLY A 105 -2.80 -9.00 -4.85
N PHE A 106 -4.06 -8.85 -5.28
CA PHE A 106 -4.84 -9.94 -5.87
C PHE A 106 -4.24 -10.37 -7.22
N VAL A 107 -3.87 -9.43 -8.09
CA VAL A 107 -3.16 -9.74 -9.34
C VAL A 107 -1.83 -10.42 -9.07
N ALA A 108 -1.03 -9.90 -8.13
CA ALA A 108 0.26 -10.50 -7.80
C ALA A 108 0.12 -11.92 -7.24
N SER A 109 -0.95 -12.21 -6.48
CA SER A 109 -1.20 -13.54 -5.90
C SER A 109 -1.58 -14.60 -6.93
N THR A 110 -2.18 -14.18 -8.05
CA THR A 110 -2.74 -15.10 -9.06
C THR A 110 -1.91 -15.19 -10.32
N LEU A 111 -1.30 -14.06 -10.75
CA LEU A 111 -0.49 -14.00 -11.96
C LEU A 111 0.76 -14.88 -11.82
N LEU A 112 0.99 -15.77 -12.81
CA LEU A 112 2.08 -16.76 -12.84
C LEU A 112 2.12 -17.67 -11.59
N ARG A 113 1.01 -17.80 -10.86
CA ARG A 113 0.81 -18.53 -9.59
C ARG A 113 1.50 -17.87 -8.39
N GLY A 114 1.73 -16.58 -8.44
CA GLY A 114 2.29 -15.76 -7.39
C GLY A 114 3.58 -15.04 -7.79
N LEU A 115 3.57 -13.72 -7.60
CA LEU A 115 4.72 -12.84 -7.80
C LEU A 115 5.07 -12.17 -6.48
N ASP A 116 6.35 -11.92 -6.25
CA ASP A 116 6.76 -11.13 -5.10
C ASP A 116 6.08 -9.75 -5.12
N PHE A 117 5.48 -9.40 -4.00
CA PHE A 117 4.67 -8.19 -3.87
C PHE A 117 5.19 -7.28 -2.76
N PHE A 118 5.22 -5.99 -3.04
CA PHE A 118 5.58 -4.92 -2.11
C PHE A 118 4.49 -3.86 -2.10
N LEU A 119 4.25 -3.24 -0.95
CA LEU A 119 3.18 -2.26 -0.80
C LEU A 119 3.69 -0.95 -0.23
N ILE A 120 3.32 0.15 -0.86
CA ILE A 120 3.59 1.52 -0.40
C ILE A 120 2.25 2.23 -0.26
N PRO A 121 1.61 2.13 0.92
CA PRO A 121 0.32 2.76 1.17
C PRO A 121 0.45 4.28 1.23
N THR A 122 -0.42 5.00 0.51
CA THR A 122 -0.36 6.45 0.36
C THR A 122 -1.53 7.21 0.98
N THR A 123 -2.52 6.52 1.53
CA THR A 123 -3.59 7.12 2.35
C THR A 123 -3.40 6.74 3.81
N LEU A 124 -3.86 7.59 4.73
CA LEU A 124 -3.77 7.30 6.16
C LEU A 124 -4.49 5.98 6.50
N LEU A 125 -5.70 5.77 5.96
CA LEU A 125 -6.44 4.52 6.14
C LEU A 125 -5.63 3.29 5.69
N SER A 126 -4.95 3.38 4.54
CA SER A 126 -4.14 2.25 4.08
C SER A 126 -2.87 2.04 4.89
N GLN A 127 -2.30 3.09 5.47
CA GLN A 127 -1.12 2.99 6.33
C GLN A 127 -1.42 2.32 7.67
N VAL A 128 -2.62 2.56 8.23
CA VAL A 128 -2.98 2.07 9.58
C VAL A 128 -3.79 0.77 9.57
N ASP A 129 -4.38 0.39 8.44
CA ASP A 129 -5.27 -0.78 8.36
C ASP A 129 -5.01 -1.65 7.12
N SER A 130 -5.45 -1.24 5.93
CA SER A 130 -5.58 -2.14 4.78
C SER A 130 -4.26 -2.68 4.23
N SER A 131 -3.11 -2.06 4.51
CA SER A 131 -1.80 -2.58 4.12
C SER A 131 -1.31 -3.76 4.99
N ILE A 132 -2.04 -4.08 6.07
CA ILE A 132 -1.65 -5.07 7.06
C ILE A 132 -2.63 -6.24 7.04
N GLY A 133 -2.11 -7.46 7.13
CA GLY A 133 -2.94 -8.67 7.17
C GLY A 133 -3.05 -9.41 5.83
N GLY A 134 -2.60 -8.81 4.71
CA GLY A 134 -2.51 -9.46 3.41
C GLY A 134 -3.85 -9.81 2.76
N LYS A 135 -4.92 -9.15 3.17
CA LYS A 135 -6.22 -9.27 2.52
C LYS A 135 -6.17 -8.53 1.19
N ASN A 136 -6.38 -9.25 0.09
CA ASN A 136 -6.41 -8.68 -1.25
C ASN A 136 -7.65 -9.18 -1.97
N GLY A 137 -8.25 -8.35 -2.84
CA GLY A 137 -9.43 -8.80 -3.53
C GLY A 137 -10.13 -7.74 -4.37
N ILE A 138 -11.19 -8.17 -5.00
CA ILE A 138 -12.05 -7.37 -5.86
C ILE A 138 -13.52 -7.50 -5.45
N ASN A 139 -14.31 -6.57 -5.91
CA ASN A 139 -15.76 -6.56 -5.74
C ASN A 139 -16.45 -7.36 -6.84
N THR A 140 -17.62 -7.84 -6.55
CA THR A 140 -18.53 -8.48 -7.50
C THR A 140 -19.85 -7.72 -7.54
N ILE A 141 -20.73 -8.10 -8.44
CA ILE A 141 -22.10 -7.55 -8.50
C ILE A 141 -22.90 -7.87 -7.23
N PHE A 142 -22.51 -8.89 -6.48
CA PHE A 142 -23.18 -9.35 -5.25
C PHE A 142 -22.65 -8.70 -3.98
N GLY A 143 -21.50 -8.02 -4.04
CA GLY A 143 -20.94 -7.34 -2.88
C GLY A 143 -19.46 -7.04 -2.99
N LYS A 144 -18.99 -6.30 -1.99
CA LYS A 144 -17.58 -5.89 -1.88
C LYS A 144 -16.72 -7.03 -1.33
N ASN A 145 -15.48 -7.13 -1.85
CA ASN A 145 -14.42 -8.02 -1.33
C ASN A 145 -14.80 -9.51 -1.27
N LEU A 146 -15.74 -9.98 -2.10
CA LEU A 146 -16.17 -11.37 -2.10
C LEU A 146 -15.19 -12.31 -2.81
N LEU A 147 -14.35 -11.77 -3.68
CA LEU A 147 -13.28 -12.51 -4.34
C LEU A 147 -11.93 -11.97 -3.92
N GLY A 148 -11.08 -12.84 -3.40
CA GLY A 148 -9.77 -12.42 -2.92
C GLY A 148 -8.89 -13.54 -2.42
N THR A 149 -7.72 -13.15 -1.96
CA THR A 149 -6.70 -14.03 -1.41
C THR A 149 -6.11 -13.44 -0.13
N PHE A 150 -5.55 -14.30 0.71
CA PHE A 150 -4.61 -13.88 1.76
C PHE A 150 -3.20 -13.99 1.19
N TYR A 151 -2.66 -12.88 0.68
CA TYR A 151 -1.34 -12.83 0.09
C TYR A 151 -0.53 -11.68 0.70
N GLN A 152 0.48 -12.03 1.49
CA GLN A 152 1.26 -11.05 2.22
C GLN A 152 2.28 -10.36 1.33
N PRO A 153 2.39 -9.02 1.39
CA PRO A 153 3.54 -8.34 0.80
C PRO A 153 4.82 -8.78 1.52
N LYS A 154 5.91 -8.89 0.79
CA LYS A 154 7.25 -9.13 1.36
C LYS A 154 7.63 -8.02 2.34
N GLU A 155 7.32 -6.78 1.95
CA GLU A 155 7.56 -5.61 2.77
C GLU A 155 6.53 -4.52 2.47
N VAL A 156 6.12 -3.79 3.52
CA VAL A 156 5.29 -2.60 3.44
C VAL A 156 6.16 -1.39 3.80
N LEU A 157 6.27 -0.40 2.90
CA LEU A 157 6.88 0.89 3.23
C LEU A 157 5.81 1.91 3.58
N ILE A 158 5.76 2.33 4.83
CA ILE A 158 4.94 3.44 5.30
C ILE A 158 5.79 4.71 5.26
N ASP A 159 5.55 5.55 4.27
CA ASP A 159 6.18 6.87 4.15
C ASP A 159 5.17 7.94 4.54
N ILE A 160 5.30 8.46 5.76
CA ILE A 160 4.34 9.46 6.29
C ILE A 160 4.38 10.80 5.54
N SER A 161 5.44 11.07 4.77
CA SER A 161 5.55 12.32 4.00
C SER A 161 4.51 12.44 2.89
N VAL A 162 4.00 11.31 2.38
CA VAL A 162 2.98 11.31 1.32
C VAL A 162 1.63 11.84 1.80
N LEU A 163 1.36 11.79 3.10
CA LEU A 163 0.11 12.29 3.69
C LEU A 163 -0.06 13.80 3.53
N ASN A 164 1.02 14.56 3.33
CA ASN A 164 0.96 16.01 3.14
C ASN A 164 0.13 16.43 1.92
N SER A 165 0.00 15.55 0.91
CA SER A 165 -0.81 15.79 -0.29
C SER A 165 -2.22 15.22 -0.21
N LEU A 166 -2.56 14.57 0.90
CA LEU A 166 -3.84 13.87 1.05
C LEU A 166 -4.97 14.87 1.39
N PRO A 167 -6.13 14.77 0.74
CA PRO A 167 -7.29 15.59 1.09
C PRO A 167 -7.72 15.38 2.55
N LYS A 168 -8.18 16.43 3.22
CA LYS A 168 -8.64 16.37 4.63
C LYS A 168 -9.70 15.29 4.88
N LYS A 169 -10.57 15.01 3.90
CA LYS A 169 -11.58 13.94 3.97
C LYS A 169 -10.94 12.58 4.16
N GLU A 170 -9.87 12.29 3.40
CA GLU A 170 -9.15 11.03 3.46
C GLU A 170 -8.35 10.89 4.77
N ILE A 171 -7.82 12.00 5.30
CA ILE A 171 -7.18 12.02 6.63
C ILE A 171 -8.21 11.69 7.71
N LYS A 172 -9.39 12.31 7.68
CA LYS A 172 -10.48 12.01 8.64
C LYS A 172 -10.92 10.54 8.55
N SER A 173 -11.01 9.98 7.35
CA SER A 173 -11.34 8.56 7.15
C SER A 173 -10.33 7.63 7.82
N GLY A 174 -9.03 7.88 7.64
CA GLY A 174 -7.98 7.10 8.31
C GLY A 174 -7.95 7.32 9.82
N TYR A 175 -8.21 8.55 10.28
CA TYR A 175 -8.30 8.87 11.71
C TYR A 175 -9.45 8.10 12.39
N ALA A 176 -10.61 7.99 11.73
CA ALA A 176 -11.73 7.21 12.27
C ALA A 176 -11.35 5.73 12.49
N GLU A 177 -10.53 5.16 11.62
CA GLU A 177 -10.03 3.80 11.79
C GLU A 177 -9.07 3.69 12.99
N ILE A 178 -8.19 4.68 13.19
CA ILE A 178 -7.29 4.72 14.36
C ILE A 178 -8.13 4.77 15.65
N VAL A 179 -9.15 5.64 15.71
CA VAL A 179 -10.06 5.74 16.84
C VAL A 179 -10.80 4.42 17.09
N LYS A 180 -11.28 3.77 16.04
CA LYS A 180 -11.91 2.44 16.14
C LYS A 180 -10.98 1.42 16.80
N HIS A 181 -9.72 1.36 16.39
CA HIS A 181 -8.74 0.44 17.00
C HIS A 181 -8.51 0.75 18.48
N ALA A 182 -8.37 2.02 18.84
CA ALA A 182 -8.19 2.45 20.22
C ALA A 182 -9.38 2.07 21.10
N LEU A 183 -10.62 2.35 20.64
CA LEU A 183 -11.85 2.01 21.35
C LEU A 183 -12.02 0.51 21.61
N ILE A 184 -11.52 -0.35 20.69
CA ILE A 184 -11.66 -1.80 20.83
C ILE A 184 -10.59 -2.39 21.75
N LYS A 185 -9.38 -1.80 21.79
CA LYS A 185 -8.22 -2.52 22.36
C LYS A 185 -7.41 -1.71 23.37
N ASP A 186 -7.45 -0.39 23.38
CA ASP A 186 -6.53 0.42 24.17
C ASP A 186 -7.15 1.75 24.60
N TYR A 187 -7.74 1.76 25.78
CA TYR A 187 -8.36 2.95 26.34
C TYR A 187 -7.36 4.10 26.58
N ASN A 188 -6.14 3.81 26.98
CA ASN A 188 -5.12 4.86 27.18
C ASN A 188 -4.75 5.52 25.86
N PHE A 189 -4.64 4.72 24.80
CA PHE A 189 -4.43 5.27 23.46
C PHE A 189 -5.64 6.08 22.99
N PHE A 190 -6.86 5.69 23.34
CA PHE A 190 -8.05 6.49 23.03
C PHE A 190 -8.01 7.86 23.71
N CYS A 191 -7.72 7.96 25.02
CA CYS A 191 -7.56 9.22 25.73
C CYS A 191 -6.46 10.09 25.10
N TRP A 192 -5.34 9.50 24.76
CA TRP A 192 -4.25 10.21 24.05
C TRP A 192 -4.71 10.76 22.70
N LEU A 193 -5.55 10.02 21.94
CA LEU A 193 -6.12 10.48 20.68
C LEU A 193 -7.07 11.67 20.86
N GLU A 194 -7.89 11.69 21.93
CA GLU A 194 -8.74 12.83 22.24
C GLU A 194 -7.92 14.11 22.46
N GLU A 195 -6.87 14.03 23.27
CA GLU A 195 -5.98 15.17 23.58
C GLU A 195 -5.22 15.66 22.34
N ASN A 196 -4.89 14.77 21.41
CA ASN A 196 -4.05 15.08 20.26
C ASN A 196 -4.80 15.11 18.91
N SER A 197 -6.12 14.99 18.92
CA SER A 197 -6.97 14.91 17.72
C SER A 197 -6.71 16.02 16.71
N ASN A 198 -6.69 17.27 17.14
CA ASN A 198 -6.43 18.42 16.27
C ASN A 198 -5.03 18.39 15.65
N LYS A 199 -4.02 17.99 16.42
CA LYS A 199 -2.64 17.87 15.92
C LYS A 199 -2.52 16.76 14.89
N LEU A 200 -3.18 15.61 15.11
CA LEU A 200 -3.24 14.48 14.20
C LEU A 200 -3.91 14.84 12.87
N LEU A 201 -5.10 15.45 12.94
CA LEU A 201 -5.87 15.87 11.77
C LEU A 201 -5.15 16.95 10.94
N ASN A 202 -4.25 17.71 11.56
CA ASN A 202 -3.38 18.69 10.91
C ASN A 202 -2.00 18.10 10.54
N LEU A 203 -1.82 16.77 10.60
CA LEU A 203 -0.60 16.07 10.24
C LEU A 203 0.65 16.57 10.98
N ASN A 204 0.52 16.89 12.27
CA ASN A 204 1.66 17.28 13.08
C ASN A 204 2.69 16.15 13.12
N LYS A 205 3.91 16.47 12.70
CA LYS A 205 4.97 15.46 12.49
C LYS A 205 5.34 14.70 13.75
N SER A 206 5.44 15.37 14.89
CA SER A 206 5.84 14.73 16.16
C SER A 206 4.78 13.75 16.66
N ILE A 207 3.51 14.05 16.41
CA ILE A 207 2.36 13.20 16.80
C ILE A 207 2.24 11.99 15.86
N LEU A 208 2.45 12.18 14.55
CA LEU A 208 2.41 11.06 13.58
C LEU A 208 3.56 10.06 13.76
N GLU A 209 4.59 10.40 14.48
CA GLU A 209 5.76 9.54 14.74
C GLU A 209 5.65 8.72 16.02
N GLN A 210 4.66 9.02 16.87
CA GLN A 210 4.36 8.27 18.09
C GLN A 210 3.56 7.03 17.77
#